data_016bf1157de3df298ac928d71eb45939
#
_entry.id   016bf1157de3df298ac928d71eb45939
#
_cell.length_a   1.000
_cell.length_b   1.000
_cell.length_c   1.000
_cell.angle_alpha   90.00
_cell.angle_beta   90.00
_cell.angle_gamma   90.00
#
_symmetry.space_group_name_H-M   'P 1'
#
loop_
_entity.id
_entity.type
_entity.pdbx_description
1 polymer ?
#
loop_
_entity_poly.entity_id
_entity_poly.type
_entity_poly.pdbx_seq_one_letter_code
_entity_poly.pdbx_strand_id
1 'polypeptide(L)'
;MNLLLLDEKDFIAPGRVEISDRRFLQLRDVIKLANGKNLRAGLTGGKVGTASVAAFTGESAILDVILDTPPPEPGKITLVCALPRPQTFHKVLHCAITMGVKSIWFIHCRKVEKSYWQASVLQPEAIDREIRLALEQCGDTICPELHFRNRFKPFAEDELPGIIAATDAAVFGHPRSDTLPETFCGRKVVLLVGPEGGFSDYEVEKLTLTGATGITLGDRVLRTEFAVAALLAKLS
;
A
#
# COMPACT_ATOMS: atom_id res chain seq x y z
N MET A 1 14.52 -0.62 8.33
CA MET A 1 13.33 -0.89 9.18
C MET A 1 13.18 0.28 10.13
N ASN A 2 12.09 1.03 10.00
CA ASN A 2 11.79 2.17 10.87
C ASN A 2 10.83 1.80 11.99
N LEU A 3 10.18 0.63 11.87
CA LEU A 3 9.29 0.03 12.85
C LEU A 3 9.56 -1.48 12.91
N LEU A 4 9.69 -2.04 14.10
CA LEU A 4 9.63 -3.49 14.31
C LEU A 4 8.15 -3.90 14.34
N LEU A 5 7.67 -4.51 13.27
CA LEU A 5 6.29 -4.98 13.19
C LEU A 5 6.17 -6.32 13.91
N LEU A 6 5.30 -6.38 14.91
CA LEU A 6 5.06 -7.53 15.80
C LEU A 6 3.73 -8.20 15.45
N ASP A 7 3.67 -9.50 15.68
CA ASP A 7 2.44 -10.29 15.65
C ASP A 7 2.12 -10.81 17.05
N GLU A 8 0.88 -11.20 17.32
CA GLU A 8 0.46 -11.79 18.58
C GLU A 8 1.30 -13.01 18.98
N LYS A 9 1.71 -13.81 18.01
CA LYS A 9 2.56 -14.99 18.22
C LYS A 9 3.97 -14.71 18.73
N ASP A 10 4.44 -13.47 18.58
CA ASP A 10 5.76 -13.06 19.05
C ASP A 10 5.79 -12.85 20.57
N PHE A 11 4.61 -12.69 21.21
CA PHE A 11 4.51 -12.45 22.65
C PHE A 11 4.71 -13.72 23.45
N ILE A 12 5.73 -13.73 24.31
CA ILE A 12 6.04 -14.80 25.25
C ILE A 12 5.49 -14.52 26.66
N ALA A 13 5.18 -13.25 26.96
CA ALA A 13 4.51 -12.79 28.18
C ALA A 13 3.91 -11.39 27.92
N PRO A 14 3.03 -10.88 28.81
CA PRO A 14 2.54 -9.51 28.72
C PRO A 14 3.68 -8.49 28.63
N GLY A 15 3.72 -7.72 27.55
CA GLY A 15 4.76 -6.71 27.31
C GLY A 15 6.14 -7.28 26.96
N ARG A 16 6.26 -8.55 26.63
CA ARG A 16 7.54 -9.18 26.28
C ARG A 16 7.42 -10.05 25.03
N VAL A 17 8.31 -9.83 24.06
CA VAL A 17 8.32 -10.55 22.79
C VAL A 17 9.66 -11.24 22.56
N GLU A 18 9.63 -12.32 21.79
CA GLU A 18 10.83 -13.01 21.27
C GLU A 18 10.82 -12.99 19.73
N ILE A 19 11.91 -12.53 19.15
CA ILE A 19 12.10 -12.42 17.70
C ILE A 19 13.25 -13.28 17.27
N SER A 20 12.97 -14.30 16.43
CA SER A 20 13.97 -15.27 15.94
C SER A 20 14.03 -15.39 14.42
N ASP A 21 13.21 -14.62 13.70
CA ASP A 21 13.12 -14.67 12.23
C ASP A 21 14.01 -13.60 11.55
N ARG A 22 13.69 -13.25 10.27
CA ARG A 22 14.40 -12.22 9.50
C ARG A 22 14.58 -10.90 10.25
N ARG A 23 13.63 -10.55 11.14
CA ARG A 23 13.69 -9.32 11.94
C ARG A 23 14.84 -9.38 12.94
N PHE A 24 15.10 -10.56 13.54
CA PHE A 24 16.25 -10.76 14.41
C PHE A 24 17.57 -10.50 13.66
N LEU A 25 17.73 -11.08 12.46
CA LEU A 25 18.93 -10.85 11.65
C LEU A 25 19.13 -9.38 11.32
N GLN A 26 18.04 -8.68 11.02
CA GLN A 26 18.07 -7.25 10.74
C GLN A 26 18.45 -6.40 11.98
N LEU A 27 17.92 -6.75 13.15
CA LEU A 27 18.27 -6.09 14.42
C LEU A 27 19.75 -6.29 14.76
N ARG A 28 20.25 -7.50 14.60
CA ARG A 28 21.62 -7.88 14.93
C ARG A 28 22.63 -7.33 13.93
N ASP A 29 22.44 -7.58 12.62
CA ASP A 29 23.47 -7.42 11.61
C ASP A 29 23.42 -6.06 10.90
N VAL A 30 22.23 -5.50 10.73
CA VAL A 30 22.03 -4.25 9.99
C VAL A 30 21.93 -3.07 10.95
N ILE A 31 21.04 -3.14 11.93
CA ILE A 31 20.83 -2.06 12.91
C ILE A 31 21.91 -2.10 13.99
N LYS A 32 22.49 -3.28 14.24
CA LYS A 32 23.49 -3.52 15.28
C LYS A 32 23.01 -3.04 16.64
N LEU A 33 21.76 -3.41 16.92
CA LEU A 33 21.09 -3.01 18.15
C LEU A 33 21.77 -3.71 19.35
N ALA A 34 22.10 -2.96 20.38
CA ALA A 34 22.70 -3.46 21.61
C ALA A 34 21.67 -3.56 22.74
N ASN A 35 21.98 -4.32 23.78
CA ASN A 35 21.14 -4.39 24.99
C ASN A 35 20.87 -2.98 25.56
N GLY A 36 19.67 -2.74 26.02
CA GLY A 36 19.19 -1.46 26.54
C GLY A 36 18.93 -0.38 25.49
N LYS A 37 19.10 -0.65 24.19
CA LYS A 37 18.72 0.28 23.12
C LYS A 37 17.25 0.13 22.78
N ASN A 38 16.63 1.27 22.45
CA ASN A 38 15.22 1.36 22.08
C ASN A 38 15.06 1.46 20.56
N LEU A 39 13.95 0.92 20.08
CA LEU A 39 13.47 1.09 18.71
C LEU A 39 11.95 1.24 18.70
N ARG A 40 11.42 1.76 17.61
CA ARG A 40 9.96 1.79 17.42
C ARG A 40 9.44 0.38 17.17
N ALA A 41 8.33 0.03 17.78
CA ALA A 41 7.64 -1.24 17.56
C ALA A 41 6.14 -0.99 17.39
N GLY A 42 5.44 -1.95 16.79
CA GLY A 42 3.99 -1.89 16.64
C GLY A 42 3.39 -3.26 16.41
N LEU A 43 2.20 -3.50 16.94
CA LEU A 43 1.46 -4.74 16.72
C LEU A 43 0.68 -4.65 15.42
N THR A 44 0.76 -5.64 14.59
CA THR A 44 -0.03 -5.73 13.33
C THR A 44 -1.51 -5.52 13.64
N GLY A 45 -2.13 -4.53 12.98
CA GLY A 45 -3.52 -4.15 13.23
C GLY A 45 -3.76 -3.37 14.52
N GLY A 46 -2.72 -3.06 15.30
CA GLY A 46 -2.81 -2.47 16.61
C GLY A 46 -1.95 -1.23 16.81
N LYS A 47 -1.70 -0.93 18.08
CA LYS A 47 -0.94 0.25 18.50
C LYS A 47 0.54 0.16 18.15
N VAL A 48 1.16 1.32 18.06
CA VAL A 48 2.61 1.52 17.98
C VAL A 48 3.17 1.98 19.34
N GLY A 49 4.48 1.92 19.48
CA GLY A 49 5.18 2.33 20.67
C GLY A 49 6.66 2.04 20.61
N THR A 50 7.24 1.60 21.69
CA THR A 50 8.68 1.33 21.80
C THR A 50 8.95 -0.11 22.25
N ALA A 51 10.06 -0.64 21.79
CA ALA A 51 10.65 -1.87 22.27
C ALA A 51 12.07 -1.59 22.78
N SER A 52 12.44 -2.20 23.91
CA SER A 52 13.80 -2.17 24.45
C SER A 52 14.39 -3.57 24.47
N VAL A 53 15.64 -3.70 24.04
CA VAL A 53 16.32 -4.99 24.02
C VAL A 53 16.67 -5.40 25.44
N ALA A 54 16.03 -6.46 25.93
CA ALA A 54 16.31 -7.08 27.22
C ALA A 54 17.53 -8.04 27.11
N ALA A 55 17.56 -8.86 26.07
CA ALA A 55 18.68 -9.79 25.82
C ALA A 55 18.79 -10.18 24.35
N PHE A 56 20.01 -10.47 23.92
CA PHE A 56 20.28 -11.25 22.70
C PHE A 56 20.75 -12.64 23.11
N THR A 57 20.11 -13.67 22.51
CA THR A 57 20.65 -15.02 22.50
C THR A 57 21.43 -15.23 21.19
N GLY A 58 22.00 -16.44 20.96
CA GLY A 58 22.64 -16.76 19.68
C GLY A 58 21.68 -16.73 18.49
N GLU A 59 20.38 -16.94 18.71
CA GLU A 59 19.36 -17.20 17.69
C GLU A 59 18.12 -16.28 17.78
N SER A 60 17.97 -15.53 18.86
CA SER A 60 16.82 -14.65 19.07
C SER A 60 17.15 -13.37 19.83
N ALA A 61 16.24 -12.43 19.80
CA ALA A 61 16.24 -11.23 20.62
C ALA A 61 14.98 -11.23 21.49
N ILE A 62 15.14 -10.99 22.79
CA ILE A 62 14.05 -10.75 23.74
C ILE A 62 13.94 -9.27 23.95
N LEU A 63 12.71 -8.72 23.76
CA LEU A 63 12.44 -7.31 23.91
C LEU A 63 11.27 -7.08 24.86
N ASP A 64 11.40 -6.06 25.70
CA ASP A 64 10.29 -5.51 26.46
C ASP A 64 9.60 -4.43 25.62
N VAL A 65 8.27 -4.49 25.49
CA VAL A 65 7.49 -3.62 24.58
C VAL A 65 6.41 -2.86 25.34
N ILE A 66 6.24 -1.59 24.97
CA ILE A 66 5.15 -0.72 25.42
C ILE A 66 4.48 -0.17 24.17
N LEU A 67 3.22 -0.58 23.94
CA LEU A 67 2.43 -0.19 22.76
C LEU A 67 1.22 0.62 23.23
N ASP A 68 1.35 1.92 23.29
CA ASP A 68 0.37 2.84 23.87
C ASP A 68 -0.22 3.86 22.88
N THR A 69 0.47 4.10 21.78
CA THR A 69 0.12 5.13 20.79
C THR A 69 -0.72 4.53 19.66
N PRO A 70 -1.80 5.17 19.19
CA PRO A 70 -2.53 4.72 18.02
C PRO A 70 -1.66 4.73 16.77
N PRO A 71 -1.94 3.87 15.78
CA PRO A 71 -1.26 3.93 14.49
C PRO A 71 -1.56 5.25 13.76
N PRO A 72 -0.77 5.58 12.72
CA PRO A 72 -1.06 6.73 11.86
C PRO A 72 -2.49 6.67 11.28
N GLU A 73 -3.10 7.85 11.14
CA GLU A 73 -4.42 7.94 10.51
C GLU A 73 -4.39 7.43 9.08
N PRO A 74 -5.37 6.61 8.66
CA PRO A 74 -5.50 6.16 7.29
C PRO A 74 -5.62 7.32 6.31
N GLY A 75 -4.93 7.22 5.18
CA GLY A 75 -5.15 8.08 4.03
C GLY A 75 -6.58 7.92 3.49
N LYS A 76 -7.13 8.99 2.94
CA LYS A 76 -8.51 9.03 2.45
C LYS A 76 -8.65 8.67 0.96
N ILE A 77 -7.60 8.14 0.36
CA ILE A 77 -7.58 7.74 -1.04
C ILE A 77 -7.78 6.23 -1.14
N THR A 78 -8.76 5.83 -1.95
CA THR A 78 -8.88 4.45 -2.47
C THR A 78 -8.14 4.39 -3.81
N LEU A 79 -7.17 3.51 -3.92
CA LEU A 79 -6.42 3.32 -5.17
C LEU A 79 -7.02 2.18 -5.99
N VAL A 80 -7.38 2.47 -7.21
CA VAL A 80 -7.73 1.48 -8.25
C VAL A 80 -6.63 1.52 -9.31
N CYS A 81 -5.80 0.51 -9.36
CA CYS A 81 -4.68 0.45 -10.31
C CYS A 81 -4.86 -0.72 -11.29
N ALA A 82 -4.71 -0.46 -12.57
CA ALA A 82 -4.56 -1.56 -13.51
C ALA A 82 -3.35 -2.41 -13.09
N LEU A 83 -3.51 -3.75 -13.10
CA LEU A 83 -2.44 -4.64 -12.67
C LEU A 83 -1.15 -4.36 -13.45
N PRO A 84 -0.11 -3.80 -12.81
CA PRO A 84 1.11 -3.44 -13.50
C PRO A 84 1.96 -4.68 -13.77
N ARG A 85 3.04 -4.52 -14.53
CA ARG A 85 4.04 -5.58 -14.71
C ARG A 85 4.53 -6.12 -13.36
N PRO A 86 4.84 -7.43 -13.27
CA PRO A 86 5.30 -8.04 -12.02
C PRO A 86 6.44 -7.29 -11.32
N GLN A 87 7.39 -6.75 -12.11
CA GLN A 87 8.51 -5.95 -11.60
C GLN A 87 8.10 -4.58 -11.05
N THR A 88 6.93 -4.07 -11.40
CA THR A 88 6.38 -2.78 -10.97
C THR A 88 5.39 -2.95 -9.82
N PHE A 89 4.79 -4.14 -9.70
CA PHE A 89 3.74 -4.43 -8.72
C PHE A 89 4.14 -4.06 -7.29
N HIS A 90 5.30 -4.55 -6.81
CA HIS A 90 5.78 -4.24 -5.46
C HIS A 90 6.04 -2.75 -5.25
N LYS A 91 6.50 -2.02 -6.30
CA LYS A 91 6.74 -0.57 -6.19
C LYS A 91 5.44 0.20 -6.01
N VAL A 92 4.39 -0.17 -6.78
CA VAL A 92 3.05 0.42 -6.64
C VAL A 92 2.47 0.11 -5.27
N LEU A 93 2.57 -1.14 -4.83
CA LEU A 93 2.08 -1.58 -3.51
C LEU A 93 2.77 -0.82 -2.37
N HIS A 94 4.12 -0.78 -2.38
CA HIS A 94 4.89 -0.05 -1.38
C HIS A 94 4.57 1.45 -1.38
N CYS A 95 4.47 2.06 -2.57
CA CYS A 95 4.11 3.47 -2.68
C CYS A 95 2.73 3.74 -2.06
N ALA A 96 1.72 2.95 -2.42
CA ALA A 96 0.37 3.11 -1.90
C ALA A 96 0.33 2.97 -0.36
N ILE A 97 0.97 1.93 0.19
CA ILE A 97 1.02 1.69 1.64
C ILE A 97 1.74 2.84 2.35
N THR A 98 2.88 3.27 1.83
CA THR A 98 3.68 4.35 2.41
C THR A 98 2.94 5.69 2.42
N MET A 99 2.05 5.91 1.44
CA MET A 99 1.17 7.08 1.35
C MET A 99 -0.14 6.90 2.15
N GLY A 100 -0.26 5.84 2.96
CA GLY A 100 -1.39 5.62 3.87
C GLY A 100 -2.64 5.04 3.22
N VAL A 101 -2.59 4.59 1.96
CA VAL A 101 -3.72 3.98 1.28
C VAL A 101 -4.08 2.65 1.95
N LYS A 102 -5.37 2.49 2.33
CA LYS A 102 -5.86 1.28 3.03
C LYS A 102 -6.82 0.43 2.18
N SER A 103 -7.24 0.92 1.02
CA SER A 103 -8.05 0.15 0.07
C SER A 103 -7.39 0.22 -1.30
N ILE A 104 -6.90 -0.92 -1.80
CA ILE A 104 -6.16 -1.01 -3.06
C ILE A 104 -6.80 -2.08 -3.94
N TRP A 105 -7.20 -1.67 -5.14
CA TRP A 105 -7.82 -2.52 -6.14
C TRP A 105 -6.88 -2.71 -7.32
N PHE A 106 -6.54 -3.94 -7.63
CA PHE A 106 -5.83 -4.29 -8.85
C PHE A 106 -6.81 -4.85 -9.87
N ILE A 107 -6.93 -4.21 -11.03
CA ILE A 107 -7.92 -4.54 -12.04
C ILE A 107 -7.26 -4.95 -13.36
N HIS A 108 -7.96 -5.78 -14.14
CA HIS A 108 -7.56 -6.08 -15.50
C HIS A 108 -8.08 -5.00 -16.45
N CYS A 109 -7.17 -4.43 -17.23
CA CYS A 109 -7.49 -3.51 -18.32
C CYS A 109 -7.05 -4.11 -19.67
N ARG A 110 -7.54 -3.58 -20.78
CA ARG A 110 -7.27 -4.09 -22.14
C ARG A 110 -5.78 -4.27 -22.44
N LYS A 111 -4.95 -3.35 -21.93
CA LYS A 111 -3.50 -3.36 -22.17
C LYS A 111 -2.70 -4.02 -21.04
N VAL A 112 -3.35 -4.75 -20.15
CA VAL A 112 -2.70 -5.62 -19.15
C VAL A 112 -2.49 -7.00 -19.76
N GLU A 113 -1.29 -7.53 -19.69
CA GLU A 113 -1.01 -8.87 -20.17
C GLU A 113 -1.62 -9.93 -19.24
N LYS A 114 -2.27 -10.95 -19.84
CA LYS A 114 -2.91 -12.04 -19.06
C LYS A 114 -1.92 -12.79 -18.17
N SER A 115 -0.67 -12.91 -18.61
CA SER A 115 0.41 -13.55 -17.86
C SER A 115 0.72 -12.90 -16.51
N TYR A 116 0.44 -11.59 -16.35
CA TYR A 116 0.68 -10.89 -15.07
C TYR A 116 -0.15 -11.47 -13.92
N TRP A 117 -1.37 -11.97 -14.22
CA TRP A 117 -2.25 -12.61 -13.25
C TRP A 117 -1.74 -13.96 -12.72
N GLN A 118 -0.76 -14.55 -13.39
CA GLN A 118 -0.14 -15.82 -13.00
C GLN A 118 1.24 -15.63 -12.38
N ALA A 119 1.66 -14.37 -12.19
CA ALA A 119 2.98 -14.07 -11.68
C ALA A 119 3.11 -14.44 -10.19
N SER A 120 4.27 -14.95 -9.79
CA SER A 120 4.56 -15.35 -8.42
C SER A 120 4.47 -14.22 -7.40
N VAL A 121 4.61 -12.96 -7.83
CA VAL A 121 4.44 -11.78 -6.97
C VAL A 121 3.00 -11.61 -6.44
N LEU A 122 2.01 -12.29 -7.05
CA LEU A 122 0.62 -12.28 -6.61
C LEU A 122 0.27 -13.44 -5.66
N GLN A 123 1.23 -14.30 -5.32
CA GLN A 123 1.01 -15.34 -4.33
C GLN A 123 0.80 -14.69 -2.94
N PRO A 124 -0.12 -15.22 -2.12
CA PRO A 124 -0.47 -14.63 -0.82
C PRO A 124 0.74 -14.35 0.07
N GLU A 125 1.69 -15.27 0.11
CA GLU A 125 2.90 -15.15 0.94
C GLU A 125 3.84 -14.05 0.42
N ALA A 126 3.91 -13.86 -0.91
CA ALA A 126 4.69 -12.79 -1.51
C ALA A 126 4.06 -11.43 -1.23
N ILE A 127 2.75 -11.32 -1.36
CA ILE A 127 1.98 -10.11 -1.04
C ILE A 127 2.13 -9.75 0.45
N ASP A 128 1.91 -10.70 1.38
CA ASP A 128 2.05 -10.46 2.81
C ASP A 128 3.46 -9.93 3.16
N ARG A 129 4.48 -10.56 2.59
CA ARG A 129 5.86 -10.11 2.78
C ARG A 129 6.07 -8.66 2.34
N GLU A 130 5.58 -8.29 1.16
CA GLU A 130 5.73 -6.92 0.64
C GLU A 130 4.93 -5.91 1.46
N ILE A 131 3.71 -6.25 1.92
CA ILE A 131 2.91 -5.41 2.83
C ILE A 131 3.70 -5.16 4.12
N ARG A 132 4.22 -6.21 4.76
CA ARG A 132 5.00 -6.08 6.00
C ARG A 132 6.23 -5.20 5.81
N LEU A 133 6.99 -5.38 4.73
CA LEU A 133 8.16 -4.55 4.43
C LEU A 133 7.78 -3.08 4.25
N ALA A 134 6.68 -2.79 3.58
CA ALA A 134 6.20 -1.43 3.39
C ALA A 134 5.74 -0.79 4.72
N LEU A 135 4.99 -1.53 5.56
CA LEU A 135 4.55 -1.08 6.88
C LEU A 135 5.74 -0.81 7.82
N GLU A 136 6.72 -1.71 7.86
CA GLU A 136 7.97 -1.52 8.62
C GLU A 136 8.75 -0.29 8.17
N GLN A 137 8.69 0.04 6.88
CA GLN A 137 9.36 1.21 6.33
C GLN A 137 8.63 2.51 6.67
N CYS A 138 7.30 2.57 6.52
CA CYS A 138 6.53 3.79 6.79
C CYS A 138 6.16 3.98 8.27
N GLY A 139 6.32 2.95 9.10
CA GLY A 139 6.02 3.03 10.52
C GLY A 139 4.53 2.90 10.85
N ASP A 140 3.81 2.15 10.05
CA ASP A 140 2.38 1.87 10.20
C ASP A 140 2.16 0.39 10.58
N THR A 141 1.02 0.11 11.20
CA THR A 141 0.64 -1.25 11.62
C THR A 141 -0.62 -1.77 10.94
N ILE A 142 -1.36 -0.89 10.27
CA ILE A 142 -2.64 -1.24 9.64
C ILE A 142 -2.41 -1.72 8.21
N CYS A 143 -2.64 -3.00 7.99
CA CYS A 143 -2.56 -3.58 6.65
C CYS A 143 -3.64 -3.01 5.72
N PRO A 144 -3.33 -2.76 4.44
CA PRO A 144 -4.36 -2.42 3.47
C PRO A 144 -5.20 -3.65 3.09
N GLU A 145 -6.43 -3.39 2.69
CA GLU A 145 -7.25 -4.38 2.00
C GLU A 145 -6.89 -4.40 0.52
N LEU A 146 -6.59 -5.59 -0.02
CA LEU A 146 -6.28 -5.77 -1.43
C LEU A 146 -7.40 -6.51 -2.14
N HIS A 147 -7.85 -5.94 -3.24
CA HIS A 147 -8.89 -6.49 -4.09
C HIS A 147 -8.36 -6.75 -5.49
N PHE A 148 -8.63 -7.92 -6.05
CA PHE A 148 -8.17 -8.32 -7.39
C PHE A 148 -9.36 -8.60 -8.29
N ARG A 149 -9.43 -7.93 -9.47
CA ARG A 149 -10.52 -8.07 -10.45
C ARG A 149 -9.96 -8.31 -11.83
N ASN A 150 -10.10 -9.53 -12.30
CA ASN A 150 -9.54 -9.97 -13.59
C ASN A 150 -10.40 -9.63 -14.81
N ARG A 151 -11.43 -8.76 -14.65
CA ARG A 151 -12.29 -8.28 -15.72
C ARG A 151 -12.65 -6.82 -15.48
N PHE A 152 -12.35 -5.95 -16.46
CA PHE A 152 -12.64 -4.52 -16.35
C PHE A 152 -14.15 -4.23 -16.33
N LYS A 153 -14.91 -4.79 -17.30
CA LYS A 153 -16.33 -4.43 -17.50
C LYS A 153 -17.17 -4.71 -16.26
N PRO A 154 -17.19 -5.92 -15.67
CA PRO A 154 -17.94 -6.17 -14.44
C PRO A 154 -17.52 -5.25 -13.29
N PHE A 155 -16.20 -5.01 -13.11
CA PHE A 155 -15.73 -4.09 -12.09
C PHE A 155 -16.28 -2.67 -12.31
N ALA A 156 -16.18 -2.14 -13.52
CA ALA A 156 -16.61 -0.77 -13.85
C ALA A 156 -18.13 -0.59 -13.80
N GLU A 157 -18.91 -1.63 -14.10
CA GLU A 157 -20.38 -1.53 -14.13
C GLU A 157 -21.04 -1.90 -12.80
N ASP A 158 -20.49 -2.88 -12.06
CA ASP A 158 -21.15 -3.46 -10.90
C ASP A 158 -20.54 -3.01 -9.56
N GLU A 159 -19.22 -2.77 -9.49
CA GLU A 159 -18.51 -2.48 -8.23
C GLU A 159 -18.08 -1.00 -8.12
N LEU A 160 -17.47 -0.44 -9.18
CA LEU A 160 -16.94 0.92 -9.15
C LEU A 160 -17.98 2.00 -8.80
N PRO A 161 -19.23 1.95 -9.27
CA PRO A 161 -20.25 2.93 -8.88
C PRO A 161 -20.49 2.97 -7.36
N GLY A 162 -20.51 1.81 -6.70
CA GLY A 162 -20.64 1.72 -5.24
C GLY A 162 -19.44 2.28 -4.50
N ILE A 163 -18.22 2.05 -5.02
CA ILE A 163 -16.99 2.61 -4.44
C ILE A 163 -17.00 4.13 -4.56
N ILE A 164 -17.36 4.66 -5.73
CA ILE A 164 -17.44 6.12 -5.97
C ILE A 164 -18.51 6.77 -5.10
N ALA A 165 -19.69 6.16 -4.97
CA ALA A 165 -20.77 6.68 -4.15
C ALA A 165 -20.42 6.84 -2.65
N ALA A 166 -19.40 6.11 -2.17
CA ALA A 166 -18.89 6.21 -0.81
C ALA A 166 -17.78 7.27 -0.64
N THR A 167 -17.50 8.05 -1.68
CA THR A 167 -16.40 9.03 -1.73
C THR A 167 -16.89 10.40 -2.21
N ASP A 168 -16.07 11.42 -2.01
CA ASP A 168 -16.38 12.80 -2.37
C ASP A 168 -15.99 13.12 -3.82
N ALA A 169 -15.07 12.35 -4.39
CA ALA A 169 -14.59 12.53 -5.76
C ALA A 169 -14.01 11.23 -6.32
N ALA A 170 -14.03 11.12 -7.65
CA ALA A 170 -13.34 10.05 -8.38
C ALA A 170 -12.55 10.66 -9.55
N VAL A 171 -11.28 10.31 -9.65
CA VAL A 171 -10.41 10.80 -10.72
C VAL A 171 -9.59 9.67 -11.33
N PHE A 172 -9.29 9.78 -12.62
CA PHE A 172 -8.38 8.84 -13.28
C PHE A 172 -7.25 9.57 -14.00
N GLY A 173 -6.04 9.06 -13.85
CA GLY A 173 -4.87 9.60 -14.55
C GLY A 173 -4.93 9.32 -16.04
N HIS A 174 -4.93 10.38 -16.88
CA HIS A 174 -4.94 10.24 -18.33
C HIS A 174 -4.13 11.36 -19.00
N PRO A 175 -3.13 11.03 -19.86
CA PRO A 175 -2.22 12.05 -20.41
C PRO A 175 -2.88 13.04 -21.37
N ARG A 176 -4.07 12.73 -21.90
CA ARG A 176 -4.83 13.60 -22.81
C ARG A 176 -5.95 14.37 -22.12
N SER A 177 -5.98 14.40 -20.79
CA SER A 177 -6.92 15.24 -20.04
C SER A 177 -6.42 16.64 -19.98
N ASP A 178 -7.33 17.62 -20.03
CA ASP A 178 -7.02 19.03 -19.89
C ASP A 178 -7.13 19.52 -18.43
N THR A 179 -7.62 18.66 -17.55
CA THR A 179 -7.84 18.98 -16.13
C THR A 179 -6.60 18.65 -15.32
N LEU A 180 -6.10 19.65 -14.60
CA LEU A 180 -5.06 19.47 -13.60
C LEU A 180 -5.65 18.89 -12.30
N PRO A 181 -4.90 18.06 -11.57
CA PRO A 181 -5.37 17.56 -10.29
C PRO A 181 -5.50 18.68 -9.26
N GLU A 182 -6.63 18.67 -8.56
CA GLU A 182 -6.86 19.50 -7.39
C GLU A 182 -6.42 18.74 -6.13
N THR A 183 -6.08 19.47 -5.07
CA THR A 183 -5.85 18.85 -3.76
C THR A 183 -7.19 18.61 -3.09
N PHE A 184 -7.43 17.40 -2.63
CA PHE A 184 -8.67 17.01 -1.95
C PHE A 184 -8.49 16.89 -0.43
N CYS A 185 -7.69 17.76 0.15
CA CYS A 185 -7.31 17.70 1.57
C CYS A 185 -8.51 17.31 2.48
N GLY A 186 -8.39 16.19 3.15
CA GLY A 186 -9.41 15.69 4.07
C GLY A 186 -10.64 15.04 3.43
N ARG A 187 -10.78 15.00 2.10
CA ARG A 187 -11.88 14.37 1.36
C ARG A 187 -11.54 12.94 0.94
N LYS A 188 -12.55 12.09 0.85
CA LYS A 188 -12.40 10.73 0.34
C LYS A 188 -12.36 10.75 -1.19
N VAL A 189 -11.34 10.14 -1.79
CA VAL A 189 -11.13 10.15 -3.24
C VAL A 189 -10.88 8.74 -3.77
N VAL A 190 -11.48 8.40 -4.90
CA VAL A 190 -11.08 7.24 -5.71
C VAL A 190 -10.08 7.73 -6.75
N LEU A 191 -8.86 7.21 -6.70
CA LEU A 191 -7.84 7.42 -7.73
C LEU A 191 -7.72 6.19 -8.61
N LEU A 192 -7.96 6.35 -9.93
CA LEU A 192 -7.77 5.27 -10.88
C LEU A 192 -6.51 5.53 -11.74
N VAL A 193 -5.65 4.52 -11.84
CA VAL A 193 -4.40 4.59 -12.61
C VAL A 193 -4.37 3.44 -13.62
N GLY A 194 -4.19 3.77 -14.89
CA GLY A 194 -4.13 2.81 -15.99
C GLY A 194 -2.84 1.99 -16.02
N PRO A 195 -2.79 0.99 -16.92
CA PRO A 195 -1.58 0.22 -17.16
C PRO A 195 -0.52 1.07 -17.88
N GLU A 196 0.68 0.51 -18.09
CA GLU A 196 1.78 1.19 -18.77
C GLU A 196 1.40 1.74 -20.16
N GLY A 197 0.48 1.08 -20.87
CA GLY A 197 -0.06 1.55 -22.13
C GLY A 197 -1.23 2.55 -22.01
N GLY A 198 -1.61 2.94 -20.79
CA GLY A 198 -2.78 3.78 -20.50
C GLY A 198 -4.12 3.08 -20.74
N PHE A 199 -5.18 3.68 -20.27
CA PHE A 199 -6.54 3.22 -20.56
C PHE A 199 -6.85 3.27 -22.06
N SER A 200 -7.69 2.38 -22.55
CA SER A 200 -8.28 2.44 -23.90
C SER A 200 -9.43 3.45 -23.92
N ASP A 201 -9.83 3.89 -25.12
CA ASP A 201 -10.94 4.86 -25.28
C ASP A 201 -12.24 4.31 -24.66
N TYR A 202 -12.51 3.01 -24.82
CA TYR A 202 -13.64 2.34 -24.17
C TYR A 202 -13.58 2.40 -22.62
N GLU A 203 -12.39 2.19 -22.05
CA GLU A 203 -12.22 2.26 -20.60
C GLU A 203 -12.36 3.69 -20.10
N VAL A 204 -11.82 4.67 -20.81
CA VAL A 204 -11.99 6.10 -20.50
C VAL A 204 -13.48 6.48 -20.54
N GLU A 205 -14.21 6.08 -21.59
CA GLU A 205 -15.64 6.31 -21.68
C GLU A 205 -16.39 5.71 -20.49
N LYS A 206 -16.12 4.44 -20.16
CA LYS A 206 -16.75 3.77 -19.01
C LYS A 206 -16.45 4.47 -17.69
N LEU A 207 -15.19 4.85 -17.42
CA LEU A 207 -14.82 5.57 -16.22
C LEU A 207 -15.53 6.94 -16.13
N THR A 208 -15.63 7.65 -17.24
CA THR A 208 -16.35 8.94 -17.29
C THR A 208 -17.84 8.77 -17.01
N LEU A 209 -18.46 7.70 -17.53
CA LEU A 209 -19.88 7.39 -17.27
C LEU A 209 -20.16 7.04 -15.80
N THR A 210 -19.17 6.56 -15.05
CA THR A 210 -19.31 6.35 -13.60
C THR A 210 -19.14 7.63 -12.77
N GLY A 211 -18.90 8.78 -13.41
CA GLY A 211 -18.67 10.06 -12.74
C GLY A 211 -17.21 10.36 -12.40
N ALA A 212 -16.27 9.52 -12.84
CA ALA A 212 -14.85 9.82 -12.65
C ALA A 212 -14.35 10.87 -13.66
N THR A 213 -13.52 11.80 -13.21
CA THR A 213 -12.93 12.87 -14.03
C THR A 213 -11.50 12.52 -14.42
N GLY A 214 -11.19 12.66 -15.71
CA GLY A 214 -9.82 12.50 -16.20
C GLY A 214 -8.94 13.69 -15.76
N ILE A 215 -7.76 13.39 -15.23
CA ILE A 215 -6.76 14.39 -14.81
C ILE A 215 -5.39 14.10 -15.41
N THR A 216 -4.59 15.13 -15.63
CA THR A 216 -3.23 15.01 -16.16
C THR A 216 -2.19 15.62 -15.22
N LEU A 217 -0.98 15.08 -15.25
CA LEU A 217 0.20 15.63 -14.59
C LEU A 217 1.10 16.41 -15.58
N GLY A 218 0.55 16.77 -16.73
CA GLY A 218 1.25 17.48 -17.81
C GLY A 218 1.59 16.55 -18.98
N ASP A 219 2.39 17.07 -19.92
CA ASP A 219 2.57 16.49 -21.27
C ASP A 219 3.47 15.24 -21.30
N ARG A 220 4.15 14.94 -20.20
CA ARG A 220 5.07 13.78 -20.14
C ARG A 220 4.38 12.53 -19.66
N VAL A 221 4.57 11.43 -20.40
CA VAL A 221 4.09 10.12 -19.97
C VAL A 221 4.95 9.60 -18.82
N LEU A 222 4.33 9.32 -17.69
CA LEU A 222 4.98 8.75 -16.53
C LEU A 222 4.88 7.22 -16.54
N ARG A 223 5.87 6.54 -15.95
CA ARG A 223 5.72 5.13 -15.61
C ARG A 223 4.66 4.97 -14.52
N THR A 224 3.99 3.82 -14.48
CA THR A 224 2.88 3.57 -13.56
C THR A 224 3.24 3.86 -12.10
N GLU A 225 4.39 3.39 -11.62
CA GLU A 225 4.83 3.63 -10.24
C GLU A 225 5.04 5.12 -9.93
N PHE A 226 5.53 5.90 -10.89
CA PHE A 226 5.71 7.35 -10.71
C PHE A 226 4.38 8.10 -10.84
N ALA A 227 3.48 7.66 -11.73
CA ALA A 227 2.15 8.23 -11.83
C ALA A 227 1.36 8.03 -10.53
N VAL A 228 1.40 6.82 -9.96
CA VAL A 228 0.77 6.52 -8.66
C VAL A 228 1.32 7.44 -7.57
N ALA A 229 2.65 7.53 -7.43
CA ALA A 229 3.28 8.37 -6.41
C ALA A 229 2.91 9.86 -6.56
N ALA A 230 3.01 10.38 -7.77
CA ALA A 230 2.75 11.79 -8.05
C ALA A 230 1.26 12.15 -7.86
N LEU A 231 0.34 11.28 -8.31
CA LEU A 231 -1.09 11.49 -8.13
C LEU A 231 -1.51 11.37 -6.67
N LEU A 232 -1.03 10.36 -5.94
CA LEU A 232 -1.29 10.24 -4.51
C LEU A 232 -0.84 11.49 -3.75
N ALA A 233 0.41 11.96 -3.98
CA ALA A 233 0.94 13.14 -3.32
C ALA A 233 0.20 14.44 -3.71
N LYS A 234 -0.36 14.51 -4.93
CA LYS A 234 -1.06 15.70 -5.40
C LYS A 234 -2.49 15.79 -4.88
N LEU A 235 -3.12 14.64 -4.67
CA LEU A 235 -4.52 14.55 -4.23
C LEU A 235 -4.67 14.52 -2.68
N SER A 236 -3.58 14.25 -1.94
CA SER A 236 -3.56 14.18 -0.46
C SER A 236 -3.69 15.54 0.22
#